data_43e73c6193b7a096ac226df232db4953
#
_entry.id   43e73c6193b7a096ac226df232db4953
#
_cell.length_a   1.000
_cell.length_b   1.000
_cell.length_c   1.000
_cell.angle_alpha   90.00
_cell.angle_beta   90.00
_cell.angle_gamma   90.00
#
_symmetry.space_group_name_H-M   'P 1'
#
loop_
_entity.id
_entity.type
_entity.pdbx_description
1 polymer ?
#
loop_
_entity_poly.entity_id
_entity_poly.type
_entity_poly.pdbx_seq_one_letter_code
_entity_poly.pdbx_strand_id
1 'polypeptide(L)'
;MTLSGTSRPKLWKFARVQFDEARQRSVLQYPEGAVLLNDTAAEILALCDGTRTIADIAAELNERYGSDVLEDVRSYLSQLADRELVRDETTSSSTK
;
A
#
# COMPACT_ATOMS: atom_id res chain seq x y z
N MET A 1 -1.79 -10.99 -8.09
CA MET A 1 -1.45 -11.57 -6.78
C MET A 1 -2.43 -11.08 -5.73
N THR A 2 -2.94 -11.98 -4.92
CA THR A 2 -3.90 -11.63 -3.87
C THR A 2 -3.18 -11.59 -2.52
N LEU A 3 -3.32 -10.47 -1.82
CA LEU A 3 -2.74 -10.30 -0.49
C LEU A 3 -3.76 -10.70 0.57
N SER A 4 -3.26 -11.12 1.72
CA SER A 4 -4.09 -11.50 2.86
C SER A 4 -3.78 -10.59 4.04
N GLY A 5 -4.54 -10.75 5.12
CA GLY A 5 -4.32 -9.95 6.31
C GLY A 5 -2.95 -10.13 6.92
N THR A 6 -2.29 -11.28 6.68
CA THR A 6 -0.96 -11.54 7.21
C THR A 6 0.16 -11.15 6.27
N SER A 7 -0.17 -10.71 5.05
CA SER A 7 0.85 -10.23 4.12
C SER A 7 1.49 -8.95 4.65
N ARG A 8 2.77 -8.78 4.36
CA ARG A 8 3.51 -7.59 4.75
C ARG A 8 3.86 -6.78 3.50
N PRO A 9 2.99 -5.87 3.11
CA PRO A 9 3.19 -5.16 1.87
C PRO A 9 4.34 -4.16 1.96
N LYS A 10 5.09 -4.08 0.87
CA LYS A 10 6.15 -3.11 0.75
C LYS A 10 6.10 -2.50 -0.64
N LEU A 11 6.22 -1.19 -0.70
CA LEU A 11 6.21 -0.48 -1.97
C LEU A 11 7.46 -0.87 -2.77
N TRP A 12 7.28 -1.04 -4.08
CA TRP A 12 8.39 -1.35 -4.99
C TRP A 12 9.46 -0.27 -4.85
N LYS A 13 10.74 -0.68 -4.85
CA LYS A 13 11.82 0.27 -4.56
C LYS A 13 11.94 1.38 -5.60
N PHE A 14 11.41 1.18 -6.78
CA PHE A 14 11.43 2.21 -7.83
C PHE A 14 10.16 3.04 -7.87
N ALA A 15 9.24 2.81 -6.95
CA ALA A 15 8.02 3.59 -6.84
C ALA A 15 8.10 4.47 -5.60
N ARG A 16 7.50 5.65 -5.69
CA ARG A 16 7.51 6.56 -4.55
C ARG A 16 6.23 7.37 -4.52
N VAL A 17 5.85 7.78 -3.33
CA VAL A 17 4.71 8.66 -3.13
C VAL A 17 5.24 10.07 -2.97
N GLN A 18 4.73 10.99 -3.77
CA GLN A 18 5.10 12.39 -3.70
C GLN A 18 3.85 13.26 -3.72
N PHE A 19 3.92 14.40 -3.06
CA PHE A 19 2.81 15.34 -3.11
C PHE A 19 2.99 16.25 -4.32
N ASP A 20 1.96 16.34 -5.16
CA ASP A 20 1.95 17.17 -6.35
C ASP A 20 1.25 18.48 -6.01
N GLU A 21 2.02 19.56 -5.88
CA GLU A 21 1.43 20.83 -5.48
C GLU A 21 0.51 21.42 -6.52
N ALA A 22 0.80 21.19 -7.78
CA ALA A 22 -0.06 21.71 -8.84
C ALA A 22 -1.46 21.09 -8.77
N ARG A 23 -1.54 19.81 -8.44
CA ARG A 23 -2.81 19.11 -8.34
C ARG A 23 -3.35 19.07 -6.91
N GLN A 24 -2.54 19.46 -5.94
CA GLN A 24 -2.92 19.44 -4.52
C GLN A 24 -3.31 18.05 -4.06
N ARG A 25 -2.55 17.04 -4.50
CA ARG A 25 -2.80 15.67 -4.07
C ARG A 25 -1.56 14.83 -4.22
N SER A 26 -1.55 13.69 -3.54
CA SER A 26 -0.44 12.76 -3.59
C SER A 26 -0.49 11.95 -4.88
N VAL A 27 0.69 11.57 -5.34
CA VAL A 27 0.85 10.82 -6.58
C VAL A 27 1.82 9.68 -6.31
N LEU A 28 1.49 8.49 -6.79
CA LEU A 28 2.40 7.35 -6.78
C LEU A 28 3.14 7.37 -8.10
N GLN A 29 4.45 7.63 -8.03
CA GLN A 29 5.29 7.71 -9.23
C GLN A 29 6.11 6.45 -9.36
N TYR A 30 6.25 5.96 -10.58
CA TYR A 30 7.07 4.81 -10.88
C TYR A 30 7.61 4.98 -12.31
N PRO A 31 8.59 4.16 -12.74
CA PRO A 31 9.27 4.43 -14.02
C PRO A 31 8.35 4.52 -15.24
N GLU A 32 7.23 3.82 -15.23
CA GLU A 32 6.36 3.76 -16.40
C GLU A 32 5.18 4.71 -16.31
N GLY A 33 5.04 5.47 -15.21
CA GLY A 33 3.91 6.37 -15.12
C GLY A 33 3.65 6.85 -13.72
N ALA A 34 2.41 7.26 -13.48
CA ALA A 34 2.00 7.79 -12.20
C ALA A 34 0.52 7.52 -11.97
N VAL A 35 0.15 7.39 -10.70
CA VAL A 35 -1.24 7.18 -10.30
C VAL A 35 -1.60 8.24 -9.28
N LEU A 36 -2.72 8.92 -9.51
CA LEU A 36 -3.21 9.90 -8.53
C LEU A 36 -3.78 9.15 -7.32
N LEU A 37 -3.49 9.66 -6.14
CA LEU A 37 -3.92 9.03 -4.89
C LEU A 37 -4.87 9.96 -4.16
N ASN A 38 -5.90 9.38 -3.53
CA ASN A 38 -6.66 10.15 -2.56
C ASN A 38 -5.94 10.06 -1.21
N ASP A 39 -6.48 10.76 -0.21
CA ASP A 39 -5.81 10.83 1.09
C ASP A 39 -5.69 9.45 1.73
N THR A 40 -6.72 8.63 1.63
CA THR A 40 -6.70 7.30 2.22
C THR A 40 -5.64 6.43 1.56
N ALA A 41 -5.56 6.47 0.22
CA ALA A 41 -4.56 5.69 -0.49
C ALA A 41 -3.15 6.10 -0.11
N ALA A 42 -2.92 7.40 0.01
CA ALA A 42 -1.61 7.90 0.42
C ALA A 42 -1.23 7.41 1.81
N GLU A 43 -2.20 7.38 2.74
CA GLU A 43 -1.93 6.89 4.08
C GLU A 43 -1.64 5.39 4.08
N ILE A 44 -2.38 4.62 3.29
CA ILE A 44 -2.12 3.19 3.19
C ILE A 44 -0.70 2.95 2.70
N LEU A 45 -0.29 3.65 1.65
CA LEU A 45 1.03 3.43 1.09
C LEU A 45 2.15 3.90 2.00
N ALA A 46 1.89 4.92 2.82
CA ALA A 46 2.89 5.38 3.78
C ALA A 46 3.21 4.32 4.83
N LEU A 47 2.28 3.39 5.06
CA LEU A 47 2.49 2.32 6.04
C LEU A 47 3.02 1.03 5.41
N CYS A 48 3.22 1.01 4.09
CA CYS A 48 3.70 -0.18 3.39
C CYS A 48 5.22 -0.23 3.38
N ASP A 49 5.79 -0.57 4.54
CA ASP A 49 7.25 -0.61 4.68
C ASP A 49 7.81 -2.02 4.79
N GLY A 50 6.97 -3.03 4.62
CA GLY A 50 7.42 -4.41 4.70
C GLY A 50 7.46 -4.98 6.10
N THR A 51 7.23 -4.17 7.13
CA THR A 51 7.24 -4.63 8.51
C THR A 51 5.85 -4.77 9.11
N ARG A 52 4.85 -4.09 8.54
CA ARG A 52 3.47 -4.15 9.01
C ARG A 52 2.67 -5.08 8.14
N THR A 53 1.84 -5.92 8.77
CA THR A 53 0.90 -6.72 8.01
C THR A 53 -0.26 -5.85 7.53
N ILE A 54 -1.04 -6.37 6.58
CA ILE A 54 -2.23 -5.66 6.14
C ILE A 54 -3.19 -5.47 7.31
N ALA A 55 -3.28 -6.47 8.19
CA ALA A 55 -4.13 -6.32 9.39
C ALA A 55 -3.63 -5.19 10.27
N ASP A 56 -2.32 -5.03 10.41
CA ASP A 56 -1.75 -3.93 11.20
C ASP A 56 -2.08 -2.58 10.58
N ILE A 57 -1.96 -2.49 9.26
CA ILE A 57 -2.27 -1.25 8.56
C ILE A 57 -3.74 -0.90 8.73
N ALA A 58 -4.60 -1.90 8.57
CA ALA A 58 -6.04 -1.67 8.71
C ALA A 58 -6.40 -1.27 10.12
N ALA A 59 -5.75 -1.85 11.13
CA ALA A 59 -6.02 -1.50 12.51
C ALA A 59 -5.66 -0.05 12.79
N GLU A 60 -4.53 0.40 12.24
CA GLU A 60 -4.12 1.78 12.41
C GLU A 60 -5.10 2.76 11.77
N LEU A 61 -5.55 2.44 10.57
CA LEU A 61 -6.52 3.29 9.88
C LEU A 61 -7.88 3.24 10.53
N ASN A 62 -8.25 2.09 11.09
CA ASN A 62 -9.52 1.96 11.81
C ASN A 62 -9.56 2.92 13.00
N GLU A 63 -8.44 3.09 13.69
CA GLU A 63 -8.38 4.03 14.79
C GLU A 63 -8.62 5.46 14.34
N ARG A 64 -8.13 5.79 13.16
CA ARG A 64 -8.29 7.15 12.64
C ARG A 64 -9.69 7.43 12.12
N TYR A 65 -10.29 6.44 11.46
CA TYR A 65 -11.56 6.66 10.76
C TYR A 65 -12.75 6.07 11.48
N GLY A 66 -12.51 5.24 12.49
CA GLY A 66 -13.59 4.69 13.28
C GLY A 66 -14.40 3.61 12.59
N SER A 67 -13.85 2.97 11.56
CA SER A 67 -14.55 1.92 10.84
C SER A 67 -13.57 0.85 10.40
N ASP A 68 -14.10 -0.36 10.16
CA ASP A 68 -13.29 -1.49 9.73
C ASP A 68 -12.96 -1.33 8.24
N VAL A 69 -11.69 -1.15 7.96
CA VAL A 69 -11.23 -0.94 6.58
C VAL A 69 -10.32 -2.08 6.09
N LEU A 70 -10.30 -3.21 6.80
CA LEU A 70 -9.39 -4.30 6.47
C LEU A 70 -9.58 -4.77 5.02
N GLU A 71 -10.82 -5.02 4.62
CA GLU A 71 -11.07 -5.52 3.28
C GLU A 71 -10.72 -4.47 2.22
N ASP A 72 -10.99 -3.20 2.51
CA ASP A 72 -10.66 -2.13 1.58
C ASP A 72 -9.15 -2.02 1.40
N VAL A 73 -8.40 -2.10 2.49
CA VAL A 73 -6.94 -2.05 2.42
C VAL A 73 -6.40 -3.24 1.65
N ARG A 74 -6.89 -4.44 1.98
CA ARG A 74 -6.43 -5.66 1.32
C ARG A 74 -6.71 -5.60 -0.18
N SER A 75 -7.91 -5.19 -0.55
CA SER A 75 -8.31 -5.12 -1.94
C SER A 75 -7.48 -4.10 -2.72
N TYR A 76 -7.29 -2.92 -2.12
CA TYR A 76 -6.51 -1.89 -2.79
C TYR A 76 -5.07 -2.32 -3.02
N LEU A 77 -4.44 -2.88 -1.98
CA LEU A 77 -3.05 -3.30 -2.11
C LEU A 77 -2.91 -4.51 -3.03
N SER A 78 -3.91 -5.37 -3.09
CA SER A 78 -3.88 -6.49 -4.04
C SER A 78 -3.88 -5.97 -5.47
N GLN A 79 -4.64 -4.93 -5.75
CA GLN A 79 -4.64 -4.34 -7.09
C GLN A 79 -3.26 -3.78 -7.45
N LEU A 80 -2.60 -3.14 -6.50
CA LEU A 80 -1.26 -2.63 -6.76
C LEU A 80 -0.26 -3.76 -6.88
N ALA A 81 -0.45 -4.85 -6.14
CA ALA A 81 0.43 -6.01 -6.27
C ALA A 81 0.30 -6.65 -7.65
N ASP A 82 -0.91 -6.66 -8.20
CA ASP A 82 -1.11 -7.16 -9.56
C ASP A 82 -0.32 -6.35 -10.58
N ARG A 83 -0.07 -5.08 -10.29
CA ARG A 83 0.73 -4.21 -11.15
C ARG A 83 2.20 -4.21 -10.74
N GLU A 84 2.56 -5.03 -9.74
CA GLU A 84 3.92 -5.18 -9.25
C GLU A 84 4.46 -3.91 -8.60
N LEU A 85 3.58 -3.04 -8.16
CA LEU A 85 3.96 -1.83 -7.45
C LEU A 85 4.10 -2.06 -5.95
N VAL A 86 3.52 -3.14 -5.43
CA VAL A 86 3.60 -3.54 -4.03
C VAL A 86 3.96 -5.00 -3.97
N ARG A 87 4.83 -5.38 -3.04
CA ARG A 87 5.27 -6.75 -2.85
C ARG A 87 4.91 -7.23 -1.46
N ASP A 88 4.74 -8.55 -1.34
CA ASP A 88 4.49 -9.20 -0.05
C ASP A 88 5.83 -9.71 0.49
N GLU A 89 6.33 -9.06 1.51
CA GLU A 89 7.63 -9.39 2.06
C GLU A 89 7.60 -10.64 2.93
N THR A 90 6.43 -11.14 3.28
CA THR A 90 6.38 -12.37 4.08
C THR A 90 6.85 -13.58 3.29
N THR A 91 6.69 -13.59 1.97
CA THR A 91 7.05 -14.74 1.17
C THR A 91 8.50 -14.74 0.76
N SER A 92 9.16 -13.60 0.80
CA SER A 92 10.52 -13.52 0.29
C SER A 92 11.51 -14.27 1.17
N SER A 93 11.22 -14.39 2.47
CA SER A 93 12.14 -15.03 3.39
C SER A 93 12.00 -16.55 3.39
N SER A 94 10.96 -17.09 2.84
CA SER A 94 10.71 -18.53 2.90
C SER A 94 11.44 -19.30 1.80
N THR A 95 12.08 -18.65 0.93
CA THR A 95 12.74 -19.29 -0.18
C THR A 95 13.84 -20.18 0.25
N LYS A 96 13.84 -20.66 0.14
CA LYS A 96 14.79 -21.35 0.22
C LYS A 96 15.42 -21.81 -0.30
#